data_061e9996a937388389eda7d71939d569
#
_entry.id   061e9996a937388389eda7d71939d569
#
_cell.length_a   1.000
_cell.length_b   1.000
_cell.length_c   1.000
_cell.angle_alpha   90.00
_cell.angle_beta   90.00
_cell.angle_gamma   90.00
#
_symmetry.space_group_name_H-M   'P 1'
#
loop_
_entity.id
_entity.type
_entity.pdbx_description
1 polymer ?
#
loop_
_entity_poly.entity_id
_entity_poly.type
_entity_poly.pdbx_seq_one_letter_code
_entity_poly.pdbx_strand_id
1 'polypeptide(L)'
;QIIQTKLADMATELEAARLLTYAAAGRKDAGERADLEAGMAKLFASEMCLRVSFEAMRIHGGYGYVKDYPVERYFRDAPLMIIGEGANEIQKLVIARNLLQKYKIG
;
A
#
# COMPACT_ATOMS: atom_id res chain seq x y z
N GLN A 1 -6.36 -10.30 -23.03
CA GLN A 1 -7.35 -10.67 -22.02
C GLN A 1 -6.72 -10.86 -20.64
N ILE A 2 -5.60 -11.57 -20.55
CA ILE A 2 -4.86 -11.73 -19.31
C ILE A 2 -4.37 -10.37 -18.80
N ILE A 3 -3.86 -9.52 -19.68
CA ILE A 3 -3.39 -8.19 -19.32
C ILE A 3 -4.55 -7.31 -18.84
N GLN A 4 -5.73 -7.45 -19.46
CA GLN A 4 -6.90 -6.69 -19.03
C GLN A 4 -7.31 -7.04 -17.59
N THR A 5 -7.28 -8.32 -17.23
CA THR A 5 -7.60 -8.72 -15.85
C THR A 5 -6.57 -8.23 -14.86
N LYS A 6 -5.29 -8.23 -15.23
CA LYS A 6 -4.22 -7.69 -14.39
C LYS A 6 -4.42 -6.18 -14.16
N LEU A 7 -4.74 -5.43 -15.21
CA LEU A 7 -5.00 -4.00 -15.09
C LEU A 7 -6.20 -3.72 -14.19
N ALA A 8 -7.24 -4.53 -14.27
CA ALA A 8 -8.40 -4.39 -13.40
C ALA A 8 -8.03 -4.59 -11.93
N ASP A 9 -7.26 -5.62 -11.63
CA ASP A 9 -6.82 -5.90 -10.26
C ASP A 9 -5.91 -4.77 -9.74
N MET A 10 -4.96 -4.33 -10.57
CA MET A 10 -4.04 -3.25 -10.21
C MET A 10 -4.78 -1.95 -9.93
N ALA A 11 -5.73 -1.59 -10.78
CA ALA A 11 -6.51 -0.37 -10.62
C ALA A 11 -7.37 -0.44 -9.35
N THR A 12 -7.95 -1.59 -9.06
CA THR A 12 -8.77 -1.78 -7.87
C THR A 12 -7.94 -1.65 -6.60
N GLU A 13 -6.77 -2.28 -6.56
CA GLU A 13 -5.89 -2.19 -5.40
C GLU A 13 -5.37 -0.77 -5.21
N LEU A 14 -5.01 -0.09 -6.29
CA LEU A 14 -4.55 1.30 -6.23
C LEU A 14 -5.65 2.22 -5.70
N GLU A 15 -6.87 2.04 -6.16
CA GLU A 15 -8.02 2.84 -5.69
C GLU A 15 -8.29 2.59 -4.21
N ALA A 16 -8.22 1.33 -3.78
CA ALA A 16 -8.39 0.98 -2.36
C ALA A 16 -7.33 1.66 -1.49
N ALA A 17 -6.06 1.65 -1.93
CA ALA A 17 -4.97 2.30 -1.23
C ALA A 17 -5.20 3.82 -1.14
N ARG A 18 -5.66 4.43 -2.23
CA ARG A 18 -5.94 5.87 -2.26
C ARG A 18 -7.05 6.23 -1.28
N LEU A 19 -8.12 5.45 -1.26
CA LEU A 19 -9.26 5.71 -0.37
C LEU A 19 -8.86 5.55 1.10
N LEU A 20 -8.08 4.53 1.43
CA LEU A 20 -7.57 4.37 2.79
C LEU A 20 -6.71 5.55 3.22
N THR A 21 -5.85 6.02 2.33
CA THR A 21 -4.96 7.14 2.60
C THR A 21 -5.75 8.42 2.82
N TYR A 22 -6.73 8.68 1.97
CA TYR A 22 -7.57 9.88 2.10
C TYR A 22 -8.46 9.83 3.34
N ALA A 23 -8.93 8.64 3.72
CA ALA A 23 -9.71 8.48 4.95
C ALA A 23 -8.86 8.84 6.17
N ALA A 24 -7.61 8.37 6.22
CA ALA A 24 -6.69 8.69 7.30
C ALA A 24 -6.38 10.19 7.34
N ALA A 25 -6.12 10.78 6.18
CA ALA A 25 -5.83 12.21 6.07
C ALA A 25 -7.03 13.05 6.51
N GLY A 26 -8.23 12.66 6.12
CA GLY A 26 -9.45 13.37 6.50
C GLY A 26 -9.68 13.38 8.00
N ARG A 27 -9.43 12.25 8.68
CA ARG A 27 -9.54 12.19 10.13
C ARG A 27 -8.49 13.07 10.80
N LYS A 28 -7.27 13.05 10.29
CA LYS A 28 -6.19 13.89 10.81
C LYS A 28 -6.55 15.37 10.67
N ASP A 29 -7.07 15.77 9.52
CA ASP A 29 -7.46 17.15 9.26
C ASP A 29 -8.62 17.60 10.15
N ALA A 30 -9.50 16.67 10.55
CA ALA A 30 -10.60 16.94 11.46
C ALA A 30 -10.17 16.99 12.93
N GLY A 31 -8.89 16.83 13.22
CA GLY A 31 -8.37 16.84 14.58
C GLY A 31 -8.60 15.55 15.36
N GLU A 32 -9.03 14.48 14.69
CA GLU A 32 -9.24 13.18 15.30
C GLU A 32 -7.96 12.35 15.31
N ARG A 33 -7.92 11.33 16.17
CA ARG A 33 -6.84 10.36 16.13
C ARG A 33 -7.01 9.47 14.89
N ALA A 34 -5.92 9.25 14.18
CA ALA A 34 -5.93 8.49 12.93
C ALA A 34 -4.91 7.36 12.91
N ASP A 35 -4.46 6.90 14.09
CA ASP A 35 -3.41 5.87 14.18
C ASP A 35 -3.85 4.57 13.51
N LEU A 36 -5.10 4.17 13.71
CA LEU A 36 -5.65 2.95 13.11
C LEU A 36 -5.71 3.09 11.59
N GLU A 37 -6.33 4.17 11.11
CA GLU A 37 -6.52 4.40 9.68
C GLU A 37 -5.18 4.62 8.96
N ALA A 38 -4.27 5.36 9.58
CA ALA A 38 -2.93 5.58 9.01
C ALA A 38 -2.13 4.27 8.93
N GLY A 39 -2.23 3.44 9.97
CA GLY A 39 -1.58 2.13 9.97
C GLY A 39 -2.12 1.23 8.86
N MET A 40 -3.43 1.19 8.70
CA MET A 40 -4.06 0.42 7.63
C MET A 40 -3.67 0.93 6.25
N ALA A 41 -3.65 2.26 6.07
CA ALA A 41 -3.26 2.87 4.79
C ALA A 41 -1.82 2.53 4.44
N LYS A 42 -0.90 2.68 5.38
CA LYS A 42 0.52 2.37 5.16
C LYS A 42 0.72 0.90 4.88
N LEU A 43 0.09 0.02 5.65
CA LEU A 43 0.20 -1.43 5.47
C LEU A 43 -0.31 -1.85 4.09
N PHE A 44 -1.52 -1.45 3.73
CA PHE A 44 -2.12 -1.86 2.46
C PHE A 44 -1.40 -1.24 1.27
N ALA A 45 -1.15 0.08 1.30
CA ALA A 45 -0.55 0.77 0.16
C ALA A 45 0.87 0.29 -0.13
N SER A 46 1.68 0.04 0.89
CA SER A 46 3.05 -0.41 0.69
C SER A 46 3.12 -1.84 0.16
N GLU A 47 2.29 -2.74 0.69
CA GLU A 47 2.24 -4.12 0.19
C GLU A 47 1.68 -4.15 -1.23
N MET A 48 0.64 -3.37 -1.51
CA MET A 48 0.07 -3.21 -2.84
C MET A 48 1.11 -2.66 -3.82
N CYS A 49 1.90 -1.69 -3.40
CA CYS A 49 2.93 -1.07 -4.25
C CYS A 49 3.91 -2.10 -4.78
N LEU A 50 4.35 -3.04 -3.93
CA LEU A 50 5.24 -4.12 -4.36
C LEU A 50 4.55 -5.02 -5.39
N ARG A 51 3.32 -5.46 -5.11
CA ARG A 51 2.58 -6.34 -6.03
C ARG A 51 2.32 -5.67 -7.36
N VAL A 52 1.81 -4.43 -7.34
CA VAL A 52 1.40 -3.72 -8.55
C VAL A 52 2.62 -3.33 -9.40
N SER A 53 3.70 -2.88 -8.78
CA SER A 53 4.92 -2.55 -9.53
C SER A 53 5.53 -3.79 -10.18
N PHE A 54 5.49 -4.94 -9.51
CA PHE A 54 5.96 -6.18 -10.09
C PHE A 54 5.08 -6.61 -11.28
N GLU A 55 3.76 -6.52 -11.14
CA GLU A 55 2.85 -6.82 -12.26
C GLU A 55 3.06 -5.85 -13.42
N ALA A 56 3.32 -4.58 -13.12
CA ALA A 56 3.64 -3.61 -14.18
C ALA A 56 4.90 -3.99 -14.94
N MET A 57 5.94 -4.47 -14.24
CA MET A 57 7.14 -5.00 -14.90
C MET A 57 6.79 -6.17 -15.82
N ARG A 58 5.95 -7.08 -15.34
CA ARG A 58 5.56 -8.26 -16.14
C ARG A 58 4.78 -7.86 -17.39
N ILE A 59 3.94 -6.83 -17.30
CA ILE A 59 3.20 -6.32 -18.46
C ILE A 59 4.16 -5.72 -19.49
N HIS A 60 5.20 -5.02 -19.05
CA HIS A 60 6.23 -4.47 -19.95
C HIS A 60 7.11 -5.55 -20.56
N GLY A 61 7.12 -6.75 -19.98
CA GLY A 61 7.99 -7.81 -20.44
C GLY A 61 9.46 -7.45 -20.23
N GLY A 62 10.31 -7.79 -21.19
CA GLY A 62 11.75 -7.49 -21.10
C GLY A 62 12.06 -6.01 -20.90
N TYR A 63 11.25 -5.13 -21.44
CA TYR A 63 11.43 -3.69 -21.27
C TYR A 63 11.21 -3.26 -19.83
N GLY A 64 10.47 -4.02 -19.03
CA GLY A 64 10.26 -3.73 -17.62
C GLY A 64 11.49 -3.97 -16.75
N TYR A 65 12.45 -4.72 -17.26
CA TYR A 65 13.66 -5.07 -16.50
C TYR A 65 14.82 -4.09 -16.73
N VAL A 66 14.72 -3.22 -17.71
CA VAL A 66 15.82 -2.29 -18.06
C VAL A 66 15.55 -0.89 -17.48
N LYS A 67 16.62 -0.15 -17.25
CA LYS A 67 16.54 1.15 -16.59
C LYS A 67 16.01 2.26 -17.51
N ASP A 68 15.84 1.98 -18.80
CA ASP A 68 15.32 2.94 -19.76
C ASP A 68 13.88 3.34 -19.47
N TYR A 69 13.14 2.51 -18.72
CA TYR A 69 11.74 2.74 -18.35
C TYR A 69 11.60 2.81 -16.84
N PRO A 70 10.73 3.69 -16.30
CA PRO A 70 10.68 3.93 -14.86
C PRO A 70 10.12 2.76 -14.03
N VAL A 71 9.47 1.77 -14.65
CA VAL A 71 8.78 0.71 -13.92
C VAL A 71 9.75 -0.14 -13.07
N GLU A 72 10.99 -0.37 -13.54
CA GLU A 72 11.96 -1.13 -12.75
C GLU A 72 12.32 -0.39 -11.46
N ARG A 73 12.40 0.94 -11.52
CA ARG A 73 12.69 1.75 -10.34
C ARG A 73 11.55 1.68 -9.34
N TYR A 74 10.32 1.72 -9.80
CA TYR A 74 9.16 1.59 -8.90
C TYR A 74 9.19 0.28 -8.14
N PHE A 75 9.50 -0.81 -8.84
CA PHE A 75 9.62 -2.11 -8.19
C PHE A 75 10.82 -2.16 -7.24
N ARG A 76 11.94 -1.61 -7.65
CA ARG A 76 13.18 -1.61 -6.87
C ARG A 76 13.02 -0.78 -5.59
N ASP A 77 12.26 0.31 -5.64
CA ASP A 77 12.03 1.18 -4.49
C ASP A 77 10.89 0.70 -3.58
N ALA A 78 9.98 -0.12 -4.09
CA ALA A 78 8.79 -0.55 -3.34
C ALA A 78 9.10 -1.20 -2.00
N PRO A 79 10.14 -2.07 -1.85
CA PRO A 79 10.43 -2.68 -0.55
C PRO A 79 10.72 -1.67 0.55
N LEU A 80 11.28 -0.51 0.22
CA LEU A 80 11.52 0.52 1.21
C LEU A 80 10.23 0.98 1.87
N MET A 81 9.14 1.04 1.12
CA MET A 81 7.83 1.44 1.64
C MET A 81 7.31 0.46 2.69
N ILE A 82 7.69 -0.81 2.58
CA ILE A 82 7.29 -1.85 3.52
C ILE A 82 8.10 -1.76 4.82
N ILE A 83 9.38 -1.40 4.70
CA ILE A 83 10.35 -1.42 5.80
C ILE A 83 10.40 -0.07 6.53
N GLY A 84 10.30 1.05 5.78
CA GLY A 84 10.49 2.39 6.31
C GLY A 84 9.32 2.88 7.15
N GLU A 85 9.62 3.83 8.04
CA GLU A 85 8.62 4.54 8.87
C GLU A 85 7.74 3.59 9.67
N GLY A 86 8.37 2.61 10.32
CA GLY A 86 7.68 1.53 11.01
C GLY A 86 7.38 0.39 10.07
N ALA A 87 8.18 -0.66 10.12
CA ALA A 87 8.01 -1.84 9.27
C ALA A 87 6.56 -2.34 9.37
N ASN A 88 6.08 -3.00 8.32
CA ASN A 88 4.70 -3.43 8.28
C ASN A 88 4.34 -4.41 9.40
N GLU A 89 5.30 -5.18 9.90
CA GLU A 89 5.09 -6.01 11.09
C GLU A 89 4.73 -5.16 12.31
N ILE A 90 5.37 -4.00 12.45
CA ILE A 90 5.08 -3.06 13.53
C ILE A 90 3.73 -2.37 13.29
N GLN A 91 3.42 -2.02 12.04
CA GLN A 91 2.12 -1.44 11.71
C GLN A 91 0.97 -2.39 12.08
N LYS A 92 1.15 -3.68 11.86
CA LYS A 92 0.15 -4.68 12.26
C LYS A 92 -0.08 -4.68 13.77
N LEU A 93 0.99 -4.52 14.56
CA LEU A 93 0.87 -4.42 16.02
C LEU A 93 0.12 -3.15 16.43
N VAL A 94 0.40 -2.03 15.78
CA VAL A 94 -0.28 -0.76 16.05
C VAL A 94 -1.77 -0.88 15.70
N ILE A 95 -2.08 -1.47 14.55
CA ILE A 95 -3.47 -1.69 14.13
C ILE A 95 -4.20 -2.56 15.15
N ALA A 96 -3.60 -3.68 15.54
CA ALA A 96 -4.20 -4.61 16.49
C ALA A 96 -4.48 -3.94 17.83
N ARG A 97 -3.51 -3.17 18.33
CA ARG A 97 -3.66 -2.44 19.60
C ARG A 97 -4.84 -1.47 19.53
N ASN A 98 -4.93 -0.71 18.45
CA ASN A 98 -5.99 0.28 18.28
C ASN A 98 -7.37 -0.39 18.15
N LEU A 99 -7.43 -1.54 17.45
CA LEU A 99 -8.68 -2.31 17.35
C LEU A 99 -9.14 -2.83 18.70
N LEU A 100 -8.23 -3.37 19.50
CA LEU A 100 -8.57 -3.88 20.82
C LEU A 100 -9.09 -2.78 21.73
N GLN A 101 -8.48 -1.60 21.68
CA GLN A 101 -8.95 -0.44 22.44
C GLN A 101 -10.31 0.04 21.94
N LYS A 102 -10.49 0.15 20.62
CA LYS A 102 -11.72 0.65 20.02
C LYS A 102 -12.93 -0.21 20.40
N TYR A 103 -12.75 -1.52 20.42
CA TYR A 103 -13.84 -2.45 20.73
C TYR A 103 -13.78 -2.95 22.16
N LYS A 104 -12.86 -2.43 22.98
CA LYS A 104 -12.70 -2.77 24.38
C LYS A 104 -12.56 -4.27 24.62
N ILE A 105 -11.74 -4.91 23.79
CA ILE A 105 -11.45 -6.34 23.89
C ILE A 105 -10.10 -6.52 24.58
N GLY A 106 -10.09 -7.35 25.57
CA GLY A 106 -8.91 -7.81 26.25
C GLY A 106 -8.05 -6.78 26.88
#